data_81e82859a537110293db3dd84e1cf0a1
#
_entry.id   81e82859a537110293db3dd84e1cf0a1
#
_cell.length_a   1.000
_cell.length_b   1.000
_cell.length_c   1.000
_cell.angle_alpha   90.00
_cell.angle_beta   90.00
_cell.angle_gamma   90.00
#
_symmetry.space_group_name_H-M   'P 1'
#
loop_
_entity.id
_entity.type
_entity.pdbx_description
1 polymer ?
#
loop_
_entity_poly.entity_id
_entity_poly.type
_entity_poly.pdbx_seq_one_letter_code
_entity_poly.pdbx_strand_id
1 'polypeptide(L)'
;MVRLVDYESRKKAVLASTINRYIHDALPVSSEDIAKDFSLSSATIRNIFADLEEEGLLTHPYTSGGRIPTNKGYRYYVDFLTSQMMLLDNEKERIVKEYKRQISRLEDALEETSEIISTITHYAGIVSFLDWQDKLFYRGLSHVLEQPEFKDYQKVRILVKMIEDKSRLLSIINQDFDDKVKVYIGKELGCPEIEHCSIVVSSYKVKNKPSGKLAVLGPARMEYNHIIPTLEYISDVLTDVLDGI
;
A
#
# COMPACT_ATOMS: atom_id res chain seq x y z
N MET A 1 30.60 -8.56 -18.67
CA MET A 1 29.14 -8.76 -18.63
C MET A 1 28.64 -9.35 -17.30
N VAL A 2 29.20 -10.46 -16.81
CA VAL A 2 28.77 -11.09 -15.53
C VAL A 2 28.85 -10.16 -14.30
N ARG A 3 29.89 -9.31 -14.15
CA ARG A 3 30.02 -8.37 -13.02
C ARG A 3 28.96 -7.27 -12.99
N LEU A 4 28.47 -6.81 -14.13
CA LEU A 4 27.42 -5.76 -14.22
C LEU A 4 26.05 -6.30 -13.81
N VAL A 5 25.71 -7.51 -14.25
CA VAL A 5 24.45 -8.20 -13.89
C VAL A 5 24.42 -8.46 -12.37
N ASP A 6 25.54 -8.85 -11.77
CA ASP A 6 25.65 -9.04 -10.31
C ASP A 6 25.49 -7.71 -9.52
N TYR A 7 26.03 -6.61 -10.03
CA TYR A 7 25.90 -5.29 -9.40
C TYR A 7 24.46 -4.77 -9.43
N GLU A 8 23.78 -4.83 -10.57
CA GLU A 8 22.38 -4.40 -10.70
C GLU A 8 21.44 -5.24 -9.81
N SER A 9 21.63 -6.56 -9.77
CA SER A 9 20.86 -7.43 -8.88
C SER A 9 21.08 -7.09 -7.42
N ARG A 10 22.34 -6.79 -7.04
CA ARG A 10 22.71 -6.37 -5.69
C ARG A 10 22.12 -5.00 -5.34
N LYS A 11 22.16 -4.04 -6.25
CA LYS A 11 21.57 -2.71 -6.08
C LYS A 11 20.05 -2.81 -5.81
N LYS A 12 19.34 -3.65 -6.58
CA LYS A 12 17.91 -3.93 -6.36
C LYS A 12 17.64 -4.55 -4.98
N ALA A 13 18.43 -5.53 -4.57
CA ALA A 13 18.30 -6.17 -3.28
C ALA A 13 18.56 -5.19 -2.12
N VAL A 14 19.59 -4.34 -2.24
CA VAL A 14 19.87 -3.28 -1.27
C VAL A 14 18.74 -2.26 -1.17
N LEU A 15 18.17 -1.84 -2.31
CA LEU A 15 17.00 -0.96 -2.32
C LEU A 15 15.82 -1.60 -1.60
N ALA A 16 15.49 -2.85 -1.92
CA ALA A 16 14.39 -3.58 -1.29
C ALA A 16 14.58 -3.73 0.23
N SER A 17 15.78 -4.10 0.69
CA SER A 17 16.09 -4.20 2.13
C SER A 17 15.98 -2.83 2.82
N THR A 18 16.46 -1.76 2.15
CA THR A 18 16.37 -0.39 2.68
C THR A 18 14.91 0.04 2.83
N ILE A 19 14.07 -0.24 1.82
CA ILE A 19 12.65 0.09 1.85
C ILE A 19 11.93 -0.70 2.94
N ASN A 20 12.15 -2.01 3.03
CA ASN A 20 11.55 -2.86 4.06
C ASN A 20 11.90 -2.36 5.47
N ARG A 21 13.16 -2.04 5.72
CA ARG A 21 13.58 -1.53 7.03
C ARG A 21 12.93 -0.18 7.35
N TYR A 22 12.85 0.72 6.37
CA TYR A 22 12.17 2.00 6.55
C TYR A 22 10.65 1.84 6.76
N ILE A 23 10.01 0.87 6.10
CA ILE A 23 8.58 0.54 6.32
C ILE A 23 8.35 0.16 7.78
N HIS A 24 9.21 -0.69 8.37
CA HIS A 24 9.05 -1.13 9.76
C HIS A 24 9.39 -0.05 10.79
N ASP A 25 10.52 0.63 10.61
CA ASP A 25 11.09 1.48 11.65
C ASP A 25 10.65 2.95 11.53
N ALA A 26 10.23 3.39 10.32
CA ALA A 26 9.96 4.77 9.94
C ALA A 26 11.14 5.73 10.27
N LEU A 27 12.37 5.20 10.32
CA LEU A 27 13.60 5.92 10.60
C LEU A 27 14.57 5.83 9.42
N PRO A 28 15.37 6.89 9.16
CA PRO A 28 16.38 6.84 8.11
C PRO A 28 17.35 5.66 8.29
N VAL A 29 17.54 4.88 7.23
CA VAL A 29 18.29 3.63 7.25
C VAL A 29 19.79 3.89 7.04
N SER A 30 20.63 3.40 7.93
CA SER A 30 22.08 3.58 7.84
C SER A 30 22.73 2.57 6.90
N SER A 31 23.87 2.94 6.30
CA SER A 31 24.66 2.01 5.50
C SER A 31 25.25 0.86 6.32
N GLU A 32 25.42 1.05 7.63
CA GLU A 32 25.95 0.03 8.55
C GLU A 32 24.91 -1.07 8.81
N ASP A 33 23.65 -0.70 8.91
CA ASP A 33 22.58 -1.66 9.12
C ASP A 33 22.38 -2.55 7.90
N ILE A 34 22.35 -1.97 6.70
CA ILE A 34 22.24 -2.74 5.45
C ILE A 34 23.49 -3.58 5.19
N ALA A 35 24.65 -3.09 5.55
CA ALA A 35 25.91 -3.84 5.40
C ALA A 35 25.90 -5.19 6.12
N LYS A 36 25.24 -5.26 7.28
CA LYS A 36 25.07 -6.51 8.06
C LYS A 36 24.23 -7.55 7.30
N ASP A 37 23.16 -7.10 6.66
CA ASP A 37 22.23 -7.99 5.94
C ASP A 37 22.88 -8.64 4.71
N PHE A 38 23.84 -7.95 4.08
CA PHE A 38 24.49 -8.40 2.84
C PHE A 38 25.92 -8.93 3.01
N SER A 39 26.45 -8.93 4.23
CA SER A 39 27.87 -9.24 4.49
C SER A 39 28.83 -8.39 3.63
N LEU A 40 28.49 -7.11 3.44
CA LEU A 40 29.27 -6.13 2.69
C LEU A 40 29.85 -5.07 3.62
N SER A 41 30.83 -4.30 3.13
CA SER A 41 31.31 -3.14 3.86
C SER A 41 30.32 -1.98 3.81
N SER A 42 30.25 -1.18 4.89
CA SER A 42 29.43 0.05 4.87
C SER A 42 29.85 1.02 3.76
N ALA A 43 31.13 1.00 3.33
CA ALA A 43 31.61 1.78 2.21
C ALA A 43 30.98 1.32 0.87
N THR A 44 30.86 0.01 0.66
CA THR A 44 30.19 -0.56 -0.51
C THR A 44 28.70 -0.16 -0.54
N ILE A 45 28.02 -0.24 0.60
CA ILE A 45 26.61 0.16 0.70
C ILE A 45 26.45 1.66 0.45
N ARG A 46 27.37 2.51 0.94
CA ARG A 46 27.35 3.96 0.67
C ARG A 46 27.46 4.28 -0.83
N ASN A 47 28.30 3.55 -1.57
CA ASN A 47 28.38 3.72 -3.02
C ASN A 47 27.06 3.33 -3.71
N ILE A 48 26.46 2.20 -3.31
CA ILE A 48 25.15 1.79 -3.83
C ILE A 48 24.07 2.81 -3.47
N PHE A 49 24.09 3.36 -2.25
CA PHE A 49 23.17 4.41 -1.85
C PHE A 49 23.33 5.69 -2.68
N ALA A 50 24.56 6.06 -3.02
CA ALA A 50 24.81 7.22 -3.89
C ALA A 50 24.21 7.01 -5.29
N ASP A 51 24.40 5.83 -5.89
CA ASP A 51 23.78 5.50 -7.17
C ASP A 51 22.24 5.52 -7.11
N LEU A 52 21.65 4.98 -6.04
CA LEU A 52 20.20 4.98 -5.82
C LEU A 52 19.65 6.40 -5.56
N GLU A 53 20.45 7.30 -4.99
CA GLU A 53 20.11 8.72 -4.87
C GLU A 53 20.20 9.44 -6.22
N GLU A 54 21.23 9.18 -7.02
CA GLU A 54 21.34 9.73 -8.36
C GLU A 54 20.18 9.31 -9.26
N GLU A 55 19.71 8.06 -9.11
CA GLU A 55 18.52 7.56 -9.77
C GLU A 55 17.21 8.12 -9.18
N GLY A 56 17.27 8.85 -8.08
CA GLY A 56 16.12 9.43 -7.39
C GLY A 56 15.22 8.40 -6.67
N LEU A 57 15.75 7.20 -6.36
CA LEU A 57 15.03 6.13 -5.66
C LEU A 57 15.13 6.26 -4.14
N LEU A 58 16.25 6.77 -3.65
CA LEU A 58 16.47 7.13 -2.26
C LEU A 58 16.74 8.64 -2.14
N THR A 59 16.64 9.16 -0.92
CA THR A 59 17.06 10.52 -0.56
C THR A 59 17.54 10.53 0.89
N HIS A 60 18.11 11.64 1.34
CA HIS A 60 18.50 11.82 2.74
C HIS A 60 17.74 13.02 3.35
N PRO A 61 17.15 12.85 4.55
CA PRO A 61 16.45 13.94 5.21
C PRO A 61 17.39 15.01 5.76
N TYR A 62 18.65 14.62 6.07
CA TYR A 62 19.69 15.49 6.63
C TYR A 62 21.07 15.09 6.10
N THR A 63 22.01 16.03 6.04
CA THR A 63 23.36 15.87 5.46
C THR A 63 24.20 14.74 6.09
N SER A 64 23.92 14.37 7.34
CA SER A 64 24.60 13.28 8.09
C SER A 64 23.69 12.10 8.40
N GLY A 65 22.47 12.08 7.84
CA GLY A 65 21.46 11.06 8.14
C GLY A 65 21.58 9.80 7.27
N GLY A 66 20.84 8.74 7.64
CA GLY A 66 20.61 7.58 6.80
C GLY A 66 19.81 7.94 5.53
N ARG A 67 19.36 6.93 4.81
CA ARG A 67 18.58 7.09 3.58
C ARG A 67 17.11 6.77 3.82
N ILE A 68 16.24 7.46 3.11
CA ILE A 68 14.80 7.19 3.08
C ILE A 68 14.34 7.00 1.63
N PRO A 69 13.34 6.15 1.38
CA PRO A 69 12.77 5.97 0.05
C PRO A 69 12.04 7.24 -0.43
N THR A 70 12.14 7.51 -1.73
CA THR A 70 11.28 8.48 -2.42
C THR A 70 10.00 7.79 -2.90
N ASN A 71 9.00 8.55 -3.38
CA ASN A 71 7.83 7.97 -4.04
C ASN A 71 8.23 7.13 -5.28
N LYS A 72 9.26 7.56 -6.01
CA LYS A 72 9.83 6.78 -7.13
C LYS A 72 10.46 5.46 -6.63
N GLY A 73 11.12 5.47 -5.47
CA GLY A 73 11.66 4.27 -4.85
C GLY A 73 10.56 3.27 -4.47
N TYR A 74 9.47 3.74 -3.84
CA TYR A 74 8.32 2.89 -3.54
C TYR A 74 7.65 2.36 -4.80
N ARG A 75 7.49 3.17 -5.86
CA ARG A 75 6.94 2.70 -7.14
C ARG A 75 7.78 1.56 -7.71
N TYR A 76 9.11 1.74 -7.77
CA TYR A 76 10.03 0.70 -8.24
C TYR A 76 9.91 -0.60 -7.41
N TYR A 77 9.78 -0.46 -6.07
CA TYR A 77 9.62 -1.58 -5.16
C TYR A 77 8.30 -2.34 -5.38
N VAL A 78 7.19 -1.62 -5.54
CA VAL A 78 5.87 -2.21 -5.83
C VAL A 78 5.91 -2.97 -7.16
N ASP A 79 6.47 -2.37 -8.22
CA ASP A 79 6.56 -3.00 -9.54
C ASP A 79 7.41 -4.29 -9.50
N PHE A 80 8.45 -4.31 -8.67
CA PHE A 80 9.27 -5.51 -8.44
C PHE A 80 8.49 -6.59 -7.67
N LEU A 81 7.71 -6.22 -6.66
CA LEU A 81 6.95 -7.15 -5.82
C LEU A 81 5.76 -7.80 -6.55
N THR A 82 5.06 -7.07 -7.41
CA THR A 82 3.80 -7.51 -8.05
C THR A 82 3.94 -8.84 -8.80
N SER A 83 5.16 -9.19 -9.23
CA SER A 83 5.43 -10.45 -9.93
C SER A 83 5.66 -11.67 -9.03
N GLN A 84 5.72 -11.52 -7.70
CA GLN A 84 6.20 -12.58 -6.78
C GLN A 84 5.35 -12.78 -5.52
N MET A 85 4.28 -12.01 -5.33
CA MET A 85 3.52 -12.03 -4.08
C MET A 85 2.44 -13.11 -4.05
N MET A 86 2.36 -13.79 -2.90
CA MET A 86 1.30 -14.75 -2.57
C MET A 86 0.90 -14.57 -1.12
N LEU A 87 -0.40 -14.58 -0.88
CA LEU A 87 -0.95 -14.60 0.48
C LEU A 87 -0.80 -16.00 1.08
N LEU A 88 -0.42 -16.07 2.36
CA LEU A 88 -0.27 -17.35 3.06
C LEU A 88 -1.64 -17.99 3.33
N ASP A 89 -1.70 -19.32 3.39
CA ASP A 89 -2.97 -20.06 3.53
C ASP A 89 -3.67 -19.77 4.87
N ASN A 90 -2.93 -19.57 5.95
CA ASN A 90 -3.49 -19.17 7.24
C ASN A 90 -4.15 -17.77 7.21
N GLU A 91 -3.63 -16.86 6.40
CA GLU A 91 -4.22 -15.51 6.20
C GLU A 91 -5.51 -15.60 5.38
N LYS A 92 -5.53 -16.45 4.34
CA LYS A 92 -6.75 -16.74 3.56
C LYS A 92 -7.87 -17.30 4.43
N GLU A 93 -7.53 -18.29 5.32
CA GLU A 93 -8.50 -18.87 6.26
C GLU A 93 -9.07 -17.83 7.23
N ARG A 94 -8.24 -16.88 7.70
CA ARG A 94 -8.72 -15.79 8.56
C ARG A 94 -9.72 -14.90 7.83
N ILE A 95 -9.43 -14.50 6.59
CA ILE A 95 -10.34 -13.70 5.76
C ILE A 95 -11.68 -14.41 5.58
N VAL A 96 -11.67 -15.67 5.14
CA VAL A 96 -12.90 -16.44 4.94
C VAL A 96 -13.71 -16.62 6.25
N LYS A 97 -13.04 -16.78 7.39
CA LYS A 97 -13.71 -16.92 8.68
C LYS A 97 -14.45 -15.65 9.11
N GLU A 98 -13.90 -14.47 8.84
CA GLU A 98 -14.58 -13.20 9.12
C GLU A 98 -15.84 -13.06 8.27
N TYR A 99 -15.80 -13.37 6.97
CA TYR A 99 -16.99 -13.35 6.10
C TYR A 99 -18.09 -14.35 6.47
N LYS A 100 -17.77 -15.48 7.13
CA LYS A 100 -18.78 -16.45 7.57
C LYS A 100 -19.66 -16.00 8.74
N ARG A 101 -19.43 -14.80 9.27
CA ARG A 101 -20.32 -14.14 10.23
C ARG A 101 -21.49 -13.50 9.49
N GLN A 102 -22.61 -14.22 9.38
CA GLN A 102 -23.95 -13.80 8.93
C GLN A 102 -24.04 -12.43 8.21
N ILE A 103 -23.74 -12.42 6.91
CA ILE A 103 -24.02 -11.28 6.05
C ILE A 103 -25.37 -11.55 5.37
N SER A 104 -26.38 -10.78 5.73
CA SER A 104 -27.75 -10.93 5.17
C SER A 104 -28.14 -9.91 4.13
N ARG A 105 -27.33 -8.84 3.97
CA ARG A 105 -27.62 -7.73 3.05
C ARG A 105 -26.33 -7.27 2.37
N LEU A 106 -26.45 -6.78 1.14
CA LEU A 106 -25.34 -6.19 0.39
C LEU A 106 -24.60 -5.10 1.21
N GLU A 107 -25.36 -4.23 1.88
CA GLU A 107 -24.81 -3.13 2.67
C GLU A 107 -23.94 -3.64 3.83
N ASP A 108 -24.43 -4.65 4.55
CA ASP A 108 -23.71 -5.29 5.65
C ASP A 108 -22.41 -5.92 5.13
N ALA A 109 -22.45 -6.55 3.95
CA ALA A 109 -21.25 -7.13 3.32
C ALA A 109 -20.19 -6.09 2.99
N LEU A 110 -20.58 -4.94 2.47
CA LEU A 110 -19.65 -3.88 2.11
C LEU A 110 -19.04 -3.19 3.36
N GLU A 111 -19.86 -2.99 4.39
CA GLU A 111 -19.39 -2.45 5.67
C GLU A 111 -18.42 -3.40 6.37
N GLU A 112 -18.77 -4.69 6.47
CA GLU A 112 -17.91 -5.73 7.05
C GLU A 112 -16.60 -5.88 6.27
N THR A 113 -16.64 -5.77 4.95
CA THR A 113 -15.44 -5.80 4.11
C THR A 113 -14.48 -4.67 4.46
N SER A 114 -14.99 -3.45 4.70
CA SER A 114 -14.14 -2.33 5.10
C SER A 114 -13.46 -2.56 6.46
N GLU A 115 -14.16 -3.22 7.40
CA GLU A 115 -13.64 -3.62 8.70
C GLU A 115 -12.58 -4.72 8.57
N ILE A 116 -12.85 -5.76 7.76
CA ILE A 116 -11.89 -6.85 7.49
C ILE A 116 -10.58 -6.31 6.91
N ILE A 117 -10.68 -5.44 5.89
CA ILE A 117 -9.51 -4.79 5.29
C ILE A 117 -8.72 -4.06 6.36
N SER A 118 -9.39 -3.22 7.16
CA SER A 118 -8.73 -2.43 8.20
C SER A 118 -8.06 -3.30 9.27
N THR A 119 -8.75 -4.33 9.74
CA THR A 119 -8.26 -5.24 10.79
C THR A 119 -7.03 -6.02 10.34
N ILE A 120 -7.00 -6.45 9.08
CA ILE A 120 -5.88 -7.27 8.55
C ILE A 120 -4.69 -6.40 8.16
N THR A 121 -4.95 -5.23 7.56
CA THR A 121 -3.88 -4.37 7.03
C THR A 121 -3.34 -3.36 8.03
N HIS A 122 -4.08 -3.08 9.11
CA HIS A 122 -3.82 -1.98 10.05
C HIS A 122 -3.71 -0.60 9.38
N TYR A 123 -4.53 -0.40 8.31
CA TYR A 123 -4.72 0.87 7.61
C TYR A 123 -6.20 1.14 7.40
N ALA A 124 -6.55 2.24 6.73
CA ALA A 124 -7.95 2.52 6.43
C ALA A 124 -8.44 1.64 5.27
N GLY A 125 -9.41 0.78 5.55
CA GLY A 125 -10.14 0.00 4.56
C GLY A 125 -11.32 0.79 4.01
N ILE A 126 -11.46 0.83 2.70
CA ILE A 126 -12.47 1.61 1.98
C ILE A 126 -13.17 0.69 0.98
N VAL A 127 -14.50 0.77 0.90
CA VAL A 127 -15.30 0.03 -0.06
C VAL A 127 -16.28 0.97 -0.74
N SER A 128 -16.32 0.96 -2.08
CA SER A 128 -17.29 1.68 -2.89
C SER A 128 -18.17 0.71 -3.68
N PHE A 129 -19.40 1.12 -3.97
CA PHE A 129 -20.30 0.41 -4.87
C PHE A 129 -20.72 1.36 -6.00
N LEU A 130 -20.49 0.96 -7.26
CA LEU A 130 -20.62 1.85 -8.41
C LEU A 130 -22.05 2.39 -8.59
N ASP A 131 -23.06 1.59 -8.29
CA ASP A 131 -24.48 2.01 -8.41
C ASP A 131 -24.89 3.01 -7.32
N TRP A 132 -24.08 3.20 -6.29
CA TRP A 132 -24.32 4.15 -5.20
C TRP A 132 -23.31 5.28 -5.26
N GLN A 133 -23.55 6.25 -6.12
CA GLN A 133 -22.59 7.30 -6.49
C GLN A 133 -21.99 8.10 -5.30
N ASP A 134 -22.73 8.17 -4.16
CA ASP A 134 -22.30 8.93 -2.98
C ASP A 134 -22.08 8.04 -1.73
N LYS A 135 -22.14 6.71 -1.88
CA LYS A 135 -22.00 5.80 -0.74
C LYS A 135 -20.62 5.19 -0.68
N LEU A 136 -19.95 5.43 0.44
CA LEU A 136 -18.62 4.95 0.74
C LEU A 136 -18.61 4.36 2.14
N PHE A 137 -18.15 3.13 2.27
CA PHE A 137 -17.89 2.49 3.55
C PHE A 137 -16.42 2.60 3.86
N TYR A 138 -16.05 3.01 5.07
CA TYR A 138 -14.66 3.03 5.49
C TYR A 138 -14.51 2.74 6.98
N ARG A 139 -13.41 2.07 7.35
CA ARG A 139 -13.01 1.76 8.72
C ARG A 139 -11.50 1.95 8.88
N GLY A 140 -11.06 2.08 10.13
CA GLY A 140 -9.65 2.09 10.47
C GLY A 140 -8.89 3.36 10.15
N LEU A 141 -9.56 4.50 10.01
CA LEU A 141 -8.87 5.78 9.86
C LEU A 141 -7.93 6.08 11.03
N SER A 142 -8.27 5.64 12.24
CA SER A 142 -7.43 5.76 13.44
C SER A 142 -6.05 5.13 13.23
N HIS A 143 -5.96 3.96 12.58
CA HIS A 143 -4.68 3.30 12.30
C HIS A 143 -3.76 4.15 11.40
N VAL A 144 -4.36 4.88 10.46
CA VAL A 144 -3.59 5.82 9.61
C VAL A 144 -3.09 7.00 10.43
N LEU A 145 -3.93 7.55 11.31
CA LEU A 145 -3.59 8.70 12.16
C LEU A 145 -2.53 8.37 13.22
N GLU A 146 -2.40 7.10 13.61
CA GLU A 146 -1.35 6.62 14.52
C GLU A 146 0.04 6.57 13.87
N GLN A 147 0.12 6.60 12.53
CA GLN A 147 1.38 6.52 11.81
C GLN A 147 2.24 7.78 12.02
N PRO A 148 3.57 7.63 12.07
CA PRO A 148 4.50 8.74 12.35
C PRO A 148 4.33 9.96 11.43
N GLU A 149 3.92 9.76 10.19
CA GLU A 149 3.69 10.81 9.20
C GLU A 149 2.57 11.76 9.59
N PHE A 150 1.61 11.30 10.40
CA PHE A 150 0.42 12.03 10.82
C PHE A 150 0.55 12.65 12.23
N LYS A 151 1.75 12.76 12.79
CA LYS A 151 2.00 13.56 14.01
C LYS A 151 1.84 15.05 13.76
N ASP A 152 1.85 15.50 12.50
CA ASP A 152 1.60 16.87 12.09
C ASP A 152 0.08 17.11 11.96
N TYR A 153 -0.44 18.03 12.76
CA TYR A 153 -1.86 18.42 12.76
C TYR A 153 -2.35 18.86 11.37
N GLN A 154 -1.52 19.54 10.56
CA GLN A 154 -1.92 19.98 9.23
C GLN A 154 -2.19 18.78 8.31
N LYS A 155 -1.35 17.75 8.37
CA LYS A 155 -1.54 16.50 7.61
C LYS A 155 -2.79 15.75 8.04
N VAL A 156 -3.05 15.66 9.34
CA VAL A 156 -4.30 15.09 9.89
C VAL A 156 -5.51 15.83 9.32
N ARG A 157 -5.52 17.16 9.39
CA ARG A 157 -6.63 17.98 8.90
C ARG A 157 -6.89 17.77 7.40
N ILE A 158 -5.84 17.66 6.62
CA ILE A 158 -5.92 17.44 5.18
C ILE A 158 -6.49 16.05 4.87
N LEU A 159 -6.01 15.01 5.56
CA LEU A 159 -6.51 13.65 5.40
C LEU A 159 -8.00 13.54 5.74
N VAL A 160 -8.42 14.14 6.87
CA VAL A 160 -9.83 14.17 7.27
C VAL A 160 -10.69 14.86 6.21
N LYS A 161 -10.28 16.03 5.72
CA LYS A 161 -10.98 16.74 4.63
C LYS A 161 -11.12 15.91 3.37
N MET A 162 -10.08 15.14 3.00
CA MET A 162 -10.12 14.28 1.82
C MET A 162 -11.14 13.15 1.99
N ILE A 163 -11.26 12.59 3.19
CA ILE A 163 -12.25 11.53 3.47
C ILE A 163 -13.67 12.10 3.54
N GLU A 164 -13.84 13.32 4.05
CA GLU A 164 -15.12 14.03 4.05
C GLU A 164 -15.55 14.42 2.63
N ASP A 165 -14.60 14.75 1.75
CA ASP A 165 -14.84 14.96 0.31
C ASP A 165 -14.92 13.61 -0.43
N LYS A 166 -16.05 12.92 -0.22
CA LYS A 166 -16.30 11.60 -0.82
C LYS A 166 -16.15 11.60 -2.34
N SER A 167 -16.55 12.67 -3.01
CA SER A 167 -16.49 12.76 -4.46
C SER A 167 -15.05 12.73 -4.96
N ARG A 168 -14.14 13.41 -4.29
CA ARG A 168 -12.71 13.41 -4.61
C ARG A 168 -12.08 12.05 -4.36
N LEU A 169 -12.37 11.43 -3.22
CA LEU A 169 -11.87 10.10 -2.88
C LEU A 169 -12.38 9.05 -3.89
N LEU A 170 -13.67 9.08 -4.21
CA LEU A 170 -14.26 8.20 -5.21
C LEU A 170 -13.67 8.41 -6.61
N SER A 171 -13.33 9.64 -6.99
CA SER A 171 -12.70 9.92 -8.29
C SER A 171 -11.30 9.28 -8.43
N ILE A 172 -10.60 9.07 -7.32
CA ILE A 172 -9.31 8.36 -7.30
C ILE A 172 -9.53 6.85 -7.35
N ILE A 173 -10.44 6.35 -6.49
CA ILE A 173 -10.66 4.91 -6.30
C ILE A 173 -11.37 4.28 -7.51
N ASN A 174 -12.35 4.98 -8.10
CA ASN A 174 -13.19 4.43 -9.18
C ASN A 174 -12.58 4.60 -10.58
N GLN A 175 -11.31 5.00 -10.70
CA GLN A 175 -10.63 4.98 -12.00
C GLN A 175 -10.60 3.56 -12.57
N ASP A 176 -10.82 3.47 -13.89
CA ASP A 176 -10.71 2.19 -14.58
C ASP A 176 -9.24 1.78 -14.73
N PHE A 177 -8.99 0.51 -14.55
CA PHE A 177 -7.68 -0.11 -14.78
C PHE A 177 -7.86 -1.59 -15.16
N ASP A 178 -6.94 -2.10 -15.98
CA ASP A 178 -6.99 -3.46 -16.51
C ASP A 178 -6.41 -4.51 -15.55
N ASP A 179 -5.52 -4.09 -14.64
CA ASP A 179 -4.90 -4.96 -13.65
C ASP A 179 -5.89 -5.34 -12.55
N LYS A 180 -5.65 -6.46 -11.85
CA LYS A 180 -6.46 -6.83 -10.66
C LYS A 180 -6.32 -5.83 -9.53
N VAL A 181 -5.13 -5.29 -9.33
CA VAL A 181 -4.80 -4.31 -8.29
C VAL A 181 -4.05 -3.15 -8.89
N LYS A 182 -4.43 -1.93 -8.52
CA LYS A 182 -3.75 -0.69 -8.87
C LYS A 182 -3.24 0.01 -7.62
N VAL A 183 -2.04 0.55 -7.70
CA VAL A 183 -1.40 1.30 -6.60
C VAL A 183 -1.15 2.73 -7.05
N TYR A 184 -1.61 3.69 -6.27
CA TYR A 184 -1.33 5.12 -6.45
C TYR A 184 -0.43 5.60 -5.31
N ILE A 185 0.74 6.17 -5.62
CA ILE A 185 1.74 6.58 -4.63
C ILE A 185 2.00 8.08 -4.73
N GLY A 186 1.78 8.80 -3.64
CA GLY A 186 2.14 10.18 -3.53
C GLY A 186 1.50 11.07 -4.60
N LYS A 187 2.30 11.61 -5.50
CA LYS A 187 1.84 12.50 -6.58
C LYS A 187 0.87 11.85 -7.57
N GLU A 188 0.88 10.53 -7.68
CA GLU A 188 -0.03 9.79 -8.56
C GLU A 188 -1.49 9.89 -8.08
N LEU A 189 -1.72 10.26 -6.81
CA LEU A 189 -3.05 10.55 -6.27
C LEU A 189 -3.68 11.82 -6.88
N GLY A 190 -2.93 12.63 -7.63
CA GLY A 190 -3.41 13.90 -8.18
C GLY A 190 -3.75 14.95 -7.12
N CYS A 191 -3.26 14.78 -5.90
CA CYS A 191 -3.59 15.57 -4.72
C CYS A 191 -2.29 15.93 -3.98
N PRO A 192 -1.68 17.08 -4.25
CA PRO A 192 -0.39 17.46 -3.67
C PRO A 192 -0.40 17.46 -2.13
N GLU A 193 -1.54 17.73 -1.53
CA GLU A 193 -1.70 17.83 -0.08
C GLU A 193 -1.50 16.48 0.63
N ILE A 194 -1.70 15.35 -0.09
CA ILE A 194 -1.58 13.99 0.44
C ILE A 194 -0.47 13.19 -0.28
N GLU A 195 0.53 13.83 -0.86
CA GLU A 195 1.63 13.15 -1.53
C GLU A 195 2.47 12.23 -0.62
N HIS A 196 2.26 12.29 0.69
CA HIS A 196 2.82 11.37 1.68
C HIS A 196 1.97 10.10 1.91
N CYS A 197 0.83 9.98 1.21
CA CYS A 197 -0.07 8.83 1.26
C CYS A 197 0.08 7.94 0.02
N SER A 198 -0.49 6.74 0.13
CA SER A 198 -0.73 5.82 -0.99
C SER A 198 -2.12 5.22 -0.87
N ILE A 199 -2.68 4.84 -2.02
CA ILE A 199 -3.92 4.08 -2.10
C ILE A 199 -3.65 2.84 -2.96
N VAL A 200 -3.99 1.66 -2.42
CA VAL A 200 -4.01 0.39 -3.15
C VAL A 200 -5.47 0.06 -3.45
N VAL A 201 -5.82 -0.19 -4.70
CA VAL A 201 -7.20 -0.41 -5.15
C VAL A 201 -7.33 -1.74 -5.85
N SER A 202 -8.39 -2.49 -5.54
CA SER A 202 -8.81 -3.69 -6.28
C SER A 202 -10.27 -3.57 -6.70
N SER A 203 -10.68 -4.32 -7.72
CA SER A 203 -12.05 -4.34 -8.23
C SER A 203 -12.75 -5.63 -7.82
N TYR A 204 -14.00 -5.53 -7.39
CA TYR A 204 -14.85 -6.71 -7.20
C TYR A 204 -16.06 -6.68 -8.16
N LYS A 205 -16.69 -7.84 -8.34
CA LYS A 205 -17.78 -8.04 -9.29
C LYS A 205 -18.99 -8.59 -8.56
N VAL A 206 -20.17 -8.42 -9.16
CA VAL A 206 -21.40 -9.12 -8.78
C VAL A 206 -22.01 -9.66 -10.06
N LYS A 207 -22.28 -10.99 -10.11
CA LYS A 207 -22.81 -11.67 -11.30
C LYS A 207 -22.00 -11.35 -12.58
N ASN A 208 -20.68 -11.40 -12.45
CA ASN A 208 -19.71 -11.08 -13.51
C ASN A 208 -19.73 -9.63 -14.05
N LYS A 209 -20.39 -8.70 -13.37
CA LYS A 209 -20.36 -7.28 -13.71
C LYS A 209 -19.48 -6.51 -12.75
N PRO A 210 -18.62 -5.59 -13.20
CA PRO A 210 -17.92 -4.68 -12.31
C PRO A 210 -18.91 -3.95 -11.42
N SER A 211 -18.78 -4.07 -10.11
CA SER A 211 -19.77 -3.54 -9.18
C SER A 211 -19.22 -2.58 -8.15
N GLY A 212 -17.90 -2.60 -7.93
CA GLY A 212 -17.27 -1.66 -7.01
C GLY A 212 -15.78 -1.84 -6.87
N LYS A 213 -15.23 -1.07 -5.96
CA LYS A 213 -13.80 -1.05 -5.66
C LYS A 213 -13.57 -1.24 -4.16
N LEU A 214 -12.50 -1.95 -3.84
CA LEU A 214 -11.90 -2.03 -2.52
C LEU A 214 -10.63 -1.18 -2.51
N ALA A 215 -10.36 -0.49 -1.44
CA ALA A 215 -9.12 0.26 -1.33
C ALA A 215 -8.54 0.21 0.10
N VAL A 216 -7.22 0.30 0.17
CA VAL A 216 -6.45 0.55 1.38
C VAL A 216 -5.80 1.92 1.25
N LEU A 217 -6.08 2.82 2.19
CA LEU A 217 -5.43 4.12 2.29
C LEU A 217 -4.47 4.11 3.48
N GLY A 218 -3.24 4.51 3.26
CA GLY A 218 -2.21 4.62 4.30
C GLY A 218 -1.06 5.53 3.89
N PRO A 219 0.04 5.58 4.67
CA PRO A 219 1.25 6.31 4.31
C PRO A 219 1.91 5.70 3.07
N ALA A 220 2.73 6.49 2.35
CA ALA A 220 3.44 6.00 1.17
C ALA A 220 4.38 4.80 1.45
N ARG A 221 4.74 4.56 2.72
CA ARG A 221 5.55 3.42 3.19
C ARG A 221 4.73 2.21 3.63
N MET A 222 3.57 1.96 3.04
CA MET A 222 2.77 0.76 3.37
C MET A 222 3.53 -0.55 3.11
N GLU A 223 3.13 -1.62 3.81
CA GLU A 223 3.61 -2.98 3.57
C GLU A 223 3.00 -3.57 2.29
N TYR A 224 3.42 -3.08 1.13
CA TYR A 224 2.84 -3.44 -0.17
C TYR A 224 2.89 -4.95 -0.45
N ASN A 225 3.93 -5.65 0.01
CA ASN A 225 4.08 -7.10 -0.10
C ASN A 225 2.99 -7.90 0.61
N HIS A 226 2.37 -7.32 1.62
CA HIS A 226 1.24 -7.90 2.34
C HIS A 226 -0.10 -7.35 1.82
N ILE A 227 -0.22 -6.03 1.60
CA ILE A 227 -1.47 -5.36 1.26
C ILE A 227 -1.99 -5.76 -0.12
N ILE A 228 -1.12 -5.83 -1.15
CA ILE A 228 -1.55 -6.13 -2.51
C ILE A 228 -2.22 -7.51 -2.60
N PRO A 229 -1.57 -8.63 -2.17
CA PRO A 229 -2.21 -9.94 -2.25
C PRO A 229 -3.40 -10.08 -1.29
N THR A 230 -3.39 -9.38 -0.14
CA THR A 230 -4.53 -9.37 0.78
C THR A 230 -5.75 -8.73 0.12
N LEU A 231 -5.59 -7.56 -0.50
CA LEU A 231 -6.69 -6.84 -1.12
C LEU A 231 -7.22 -7.58 -2.36
N GLU A 232 -6.34 -8.19 -3.16
CA GLU A 232 -6.71 -9.06 -4.27
C GLU A 232 -7.58 -10.22 -3.79
N TYR A 233 -7.13 -10.92 -2.74
CA TYR A 233 -7.86 -12.06 -2.19
C TYR A 233 -9.21 -11.65 -1.57
N ILE A 234 -9.26 -10.54 -0.84
CA ILE A 234 -10.52 -10.01 -0.28
C ILE A 234 -11.50 -9.66 -1.40
N SER A 235 -11.03 -9.12 -2.54
CA SER A 235 -11.92 -8.81 -3.66
C SER A 235 -12.51 -10.06 -4.30
N ASP A 236 -11.74 -11.15 -4.41
CA ASP A 236 -12.23 -12.43 -4.90
C ASP A 236 -13.27 -13.03 -3.92
N VAL A 237 -12.97 -13.04 -2.62
CA VAL A 237 -13.89 -13.53 -1.59
C VAL A 237 -15.19 -12.71 -1.53
N LEU A 238 -15.10 -11.37 -1.61
CA LEU A 238 -16.30 -10.53 -1.65
C LEU A 238 -17.14 -10.82 -2.89
N THR A 239 -16.52 -11.02 -4.04
CA THR A 239 -17.21 -11.43 -5.27
C THR A 239 -18.01 -12.71 -5.03
N ASP A 240 -17.38 -13.74 -4.48
CA ASP A 240 -18.04 -15.03 -4.18
C ASP A 240 -19.20 -14.89 -3.18
N VAL A 241 -19.01 -14.06 -2.15
CA VAL A 241 -20.06 -13.78 -1.14
C VAL A 241 -21.25 -13.08 -1.77
N LEU A 242 -21.01 -12.07 -2.62
CA LEU A 242 -22.09 -11.29 -3.26
C LEU A 242 -22.81 -12.07 -4.36
N ASP A 243 -22.16 -13.01 -5.02
CA ASP A 243 -22.79 -13.91 -6.00
C ASP A 243 -23.71 -14.93 -5.31
N GLY A 244 -23.54 -15.17 -4.00
CA GLY A 244 -24.37 -16.05 -3.18
C GLY A 244 -25.58 -15.39 -2.52
N ILE A 245 -25.69 -14.05 -2.62
CA ILE A 245 -26.83 -13.24 -2.10
C ILE A 245 -27.75 -12.87 -3.26
#